data_1f3730d296a34713475b8ce1c18e2460
#
_entry.id   1f3730d296a34713475b8ce1c18e2460
#
_cell.length_a   1.000
_cell.length_b   1.000
_cell.length_c   1.000
_cell.angle_alpha   90.00
_cell.angle_beta   90.00
_cell.angle_gamma   90.00
#
_symmetry.space_group_name_H-M   'P 1'
#
loop_
_entity.id
_entity.type
_entity.pdbx_description
1 polymer ?
#
loop_
_entity_poly.entity_id
_entity_poly.type
_entity_poly.pdbx_seq_one_letter_code
_entity_poly.pdbx_strand_id
1 'polypeptide(L)'
;MTHKTFSLLLAGSLLVACTANQNTSNSSEQKDGTNSQRLIEVVVHRGANDLAPENTMPSADSALAHGAKWIEVDVRTSKDGVMYNLHDETLDRTTDGSGNIGERTSDYIDRLDAGSWYDETRFKGLHVPTIEAMLEGLKGRANVFFDVKNCNLQELVDLVRRTGFADKSFFWFAREEMLREFVGIAPEMKIKVNAADTVRLEYWKTICTPSIVEIHADKITPEFLDYCHRYAIKVMVGAQGESLDDYRTAIETGADMINLDKPELFEMLMLKGE
;
A
#
# COMPACT_ATOMS: atom_id res chain seq x y z
N MET A 1 31.04 13.33 66.27
CA MET A 1 30.04 13.44 67.36
C MET A 1 28.77 12.85 66.87
N THR A 2 28.53 11.61 67.32
CA THR A 2 27.37 11.12 68.07
C THR A 2 26.09 11.09 67.34
N HIS A 3 25.24 10.05 67.24
CA HIS A 3 25.10 8.71 67.83
C HIS A 3 24.12 7.92 66.97
N LYS A 4 24.40 6.72 66.65
CA LYS A 4 23.71 5.43 66.84
C LYS A 4 22.33 5.49 67.48
N THR A 5 21.37 4.80 66.85
CA THR A 5 20.60 3.80 67.61
C THR A 5 20.03 2.73 66.65
N PHE A 6 20.31 1.49 67.01
CA PHE A 6 19.76 0.20 66.59
C PHE A 6 18.35 0.02 67.19
N SER A 7 17.47 -0.65 66.52
CA SER A 7 16.40 -1.43 67.13
C SER A 7 16.07 -2.65 66.34
N LEU A 8 16.29 -3.77 66.94
CA LEU A 8 16.05 -5.16 66.56
C LEU A 8 14.81 -5.64 67.32
N LEU A 9 13.87 -6.30 66.69
CA LEU A 9 12.86 -7.19 67.32
C LEU A 9 12.34 -8.11 66.22
N LEU A 10 12.73 -9.33 66.25
CA LEU A 10 12.32 -10.63 66.83
C LEU A 10 10.97 -11.15 66.30
N ALA A 11 11.08 -12.17 65.46
CA ALA A 11 10.52 -13.50 65.45
C ALA A 11 9.00 -13.71 65.73
N GLY A 12 8.40 -14.45 64.83
CA GLY A 12 7.13 -15.13 65.07
C GLY A 12 6.86 -16.16 63.95
N SER A 13 7.40 -17.35 64.11
CA SER A 13 7.10 -18.52 63.27
C SER A 13 5.70 -19.06 63.62
N LEU A 14 4.81 -19.18 62.65
CA LEU A 14 3.64 -20.06 62.77
C LEU A 14 3.62 -21.01 61.59
N LEU A 15 3.97 -22.27 61.86
CA LEU A 15 3.68 -23.41 60.98
C LEU A 15 2.19 -23.75 61.05
N VAL A 16 1.49 -23.70 59.93
CA VAL A 16 0.22 -24.40 59.79
C VAL A 16 0.37 -25.36 58.61
N ALA A 17 0.36 -26.63 58.95
CA ALA A 17 0.23 -27.73 58.02
C ALA A 17 -1.24 -27.79 57.55
N CYS A 18 -1.52 -27.77 56.27
CA CYS A 18 -2.79 -28.21 55.71
C CYS A 18 -2.57 -29.10 54.50
N THR A 19 -3.15 -30.21 54.62
CA THR A 19 -3.34 -31.39 53.82
C THR A 19 -3.54 -31.14 52.33
N ALA A 20 -2.89 -31.96 51.51
CA ALA A 20 -3.09 -32.14 50.09
C ALA A 20 -4.54 -32.59 49.78
N ASN A 21 -5.23 -31.85 48.96
CA ASN A 21 -6.40 -32.32 48.26
C ASN A 21 -6.15 -32.22 46.74
N GLN A 22 -5.91 -33.41 46.13
CA GLN A 22 -5.80 -33.53 44.68
C GLN A 22 -7.20 -33.41 44.07
N ASN A 23 -7.50 -32.27 43.49
CA ASN A 23 -8.59 -32.13 42.53
C ASN A 23 -7.96 -31.91 41.16
N THR A 24 -7.96 -32.94 40.36
CA THR A 24 -7.76 -32.89 38.89
C THR A 24 -8.90 -32.12 38.28
N SER A 25 -8.74 -30.85 38.04
CA SER A 25 -9.60 -30.08 37.15
C SER A 25 -8.93 -29.99 35.78
N ASN A 26 -9.49 -30.74 34.82
CA ASN A 26 -9.30 -30.52 33.39
C ASN A 26 -9.64 -29.06 33.07
N SER A 27 -8.64 -28.22 32.96
CA SER A 27 -8.83 -26.91 32.30
C SER A 27 -8.72 -27.17 30.80
N SER A 28 -9.88 -27.38 30.16
CA SER A 28 -10.02 -27.13 28.74
C SER A 28 -9.57 -25.69 28.48
N GLU A 29 -8.43 -25.50 27.84
CA GLU A 29 -8.06 -24.25 27.21
C GLU A 29 -9.14 -23.88 26.21
N GLN A 30 -10.08 -23.06 26.63
CA GLN A 30 -10.87 -22.26 25.69
C GLN A 30 -9.86 -21.36 24.95
N LYS A 31 -9.53 -21.75 23.72
CA LYS A 31 -9.01 -20.81 22.75
C LYS A 31 -10.06 -19.72 22.61
N ASP A 32 -9.80 -18.58 23.21
CA ASP A 32 -10.54 -17.34 22.99
C ASP A 32 -10.36 -17.01 21.50
N GLY A 33 -11.32 -17.45 20.72
CA GLY A 33 -11.41 -17.17 19.28
C GLY A 33 -11.91 -15.75 19.04
N THR A 34 -11.25 -14.74 19.58
CA THR A 34 -11.34 -13.40 19.03
C THR A 34 -10.49 -13.40 17.74
N ASN A 35 -11.10 -13.89 16.67
CA ASN A 35 -10.65 -13.62 15.31
C ASN A 35 -10.81 -12.11 15.12
N SER A 36 -9.82 -11.33 15.57
CA SER A 36 -9.66 -9.94 15.18
C SER A 36 -9.42 -9.98 13.67
N GLN A 37 -10.50 -9.86 12.90
CA GLN A 37 -10.46 -9.82 11.46
C GLN A 37 -9.49 -8.70 11.08
N ARG A 38 -8.31 -9.07 10.63
CA ARG A 38 -7.25 -8.13 10.28
C ARG A 38 -7.80 -7.30 9.12
N LEU A 39 -7.93 -6.01 9.32
CA LEU A 39 -8.46 -5.12 8.28
C LEU A 39 -7.48 -5.13 7.10
N ILE A 40 -7.97 -5.58 5.95
CA ILE A 40 -7.20 -5.56 4.69
C ILE A 40 -7.03 -4.10 4.27
N GLU A 41 -5.80 -3.70 3.97
CA GLU A 41 -5.52 -2.36 3.46
C GLU A 41 -5.84 -2.28 1.97
N VAL A 42 -6.76 -1.41 1.59
CA VAL A 42 -7.21 -1.23 0.21
C VAL A 42 -6.29 -0.26 -0.52
N VAL A 43 -5.69 -0.74 -1.60
CA VAL A 43 -4.96 0.03 -2.61
C VAL A 43 -5.85 0.13 -3.84
N VAL A 44 -6.06 1.34 -4.37
CA VAL A 44 -6.90 1.52 -5.56
C VAL A 44 -6.04 1.97 -6.73
N HIS A 45 -5.99 1.09 -7.74
CA HIS A 45 -5.19 1.18 -8.95
C HIS A 45 -5.68 2.33 -9.84
N ARG A 46 -4.86 3.38 -10.01
CA ARG A 46 -5.17 4.63 -10.74
C ARG A 46 -6.36 5.40 -10.18
N GLY A 47 -6.72 5.19 -8.90
CA GLY A 47 -7.97 5.65 -8.34
C GLY A 47 -9.18 4.81 -8.78
N ALA A 48 -10.40 5.15 -8.34
CA ALA A 48 -11.64 4.46 -8.77
C ALA A 48 -11.94 4.80 -10.23
N ASN A 49 -11.26 4.12 -11.14
CA ASN A 49 -11.20 4.44 -12.59
C ASN A 49 -12.49 4.08 -13.36
N ASP A 50 -13.43 3.39 -12.74
CA ASP A 50 -14.78 3.16 -13.24
C ASP A 50 -15.80 4.22 -12.78
N LEU A 51 -15.45 5.05 -11.78
CA LEU A 51 -16.31 6.13 -11.26
C LEU A 51 -15.87 7.52 -11.73
N ALA A 52 -14.60 7.68 -12.12
CA ALA A 52 -14.01 8.92 -12.62
C ALA A 52 -12.76 8.63 -13.47
N PRO A 53 -12.27 9.62 -14.28
CA PRO A 53 -11.10 9.42 -15.13
C PRO A 53 -9.88 8.95 -14.33
N GLU A 54 -9.24 7.87 -14.79
CA GLU A 54 -8.05 7.30 -14.13
C GLU A 54 -6.95 8.34 -13.91
N ASN A 55 -6.13 8.14 -12.85
CA ASN A 55 -4.97 8.98 -12.56
C ASN A 55 -5.28 10.47 -12.31
N THR A 56 -6.49 10.77 -11.81
CA THR A 56 -6.94 12.13 -11.52
C THR A 56 -7.38 12.28 -10.06
N MET A 57 -7.49 13.53 -9.56
CA MET A 57 -8.03 13.75 -8.21
C MET A 57 -9.49 13.27 -8.05
N PRO A 58 -10.42 13.46 -9.01
CA PRO A 58 -11.75 12.88 -8.91
C PRO A 58 -11.78 11.36 -8.74
N SER A 59 -10.89 10.60 -9.41
CA SER A 59 -10.80 9.15 -9.21
C SER A 59 -10.23 8.78 -7.85
N ALA A 60 -9.25 9.54 -7.37
CA ALA A 60 -8.71 9.39 -6.02
C ALA A 60 -9.77 9.72 -4.95
N ASP A 61 -10.54 10.80 -5.13
CA ASP A 61 -11.64 11.18 -4.22
C ASP A 61 -12.72 10.09 -4.16
N SER A 62 -13.08 9.53 -5.31
CA SER A 62 -14.02 8.41 -5.40
C SER A 62 -13.50 7.17 -4.67
N ALA A 63 -12.21 6.83 -4.86
CA ALA A 63 -11.58 5.73 -4.16
C ALA A 63 -11.59 5.90 -2.64
N LEU A 64 -11.28 7.11 -2.16
CA LEU A 64 -11.30 7.44 -0.72
C LEU A 64 -12.72 7.36 -0.13
N ALA A 65 -13.74 7.74 -0.89
CA ALA A 65 -15.14 7.61 -0.47
C ALA A 65 -15.55 6.15 -0.24
N HIS A 66 -14.90 5.19 -0.91
CA HIS A 66 -15.09 3.76 -0.77
C HIS A 66 -14.00 3.04 0.06
N GLY A 67 -13.37 3.76 0.99
CA GLY A 67 -12.50 3.16 2.01
C GLY A 67 -11.05 2.88 1.56
N ALA A 68 -10.59 3.43 0.43
CA ALA A 68 -9.19 3.32 0.02
C ALA A 68 -8.26 3.88 1.11
N LYS A 69 -7.23 3.13 1.46
CA LYS A 69 -6.14 3.59 2.32
C LYS A 69 -4.95 4.10 1.52
N TRP A 70 -4.78 3.55 0.32
CA TRP A 70 -3.69 3.83 -0.59
C TRP A 70 -4.24 4.19 -1.97
N ILE A 71 -3.72 5.26 -2.55
CA ILE A 71 -3.98 5.63 -3.94
C ILE A 71 -2.72 5.33 -4.74
N GLU A 72 -2.87 4.57 -5.80
CA GLU A 72 -1.78 4.33 -6.74
C GLU A 72 -1.68 5.50 -7.71
N VAL A 73 -0.44 5.86 -8.06
CA VAL A 73 -0.08 6.90 -9.02
C VAL A 73 0.99 6.40 -9.97
N ASP A 74 0.80 6.62 -11.27
CA ASP A 74 1.75 6.27 -12.32
C ASP A 74 2.69 7.44 -12.62
N VAL A 75 4.00 7.27 -12.37
CA VAL A 75 4.98 8.36 -12.54
C VAL A 75 5.61 8.33 -13.91
N ARG A 76 5.33 9.37 -14.70
CA ARG A 76 6.01 9.65 -15.97
C ARG A 76 6.50 11.08 -16.03
N THR A 77 7.49 11.33 -16.88
CA THR A 77 8.16 12.63 -16.96
C THR A 77 8.01 13.23 -18.35
N SER A 78 7.70 14.52 -18.40
CA SER A 78 7.70 15.36 -19.61
C SER A 78 9.12 15.59 -20.13
N LYS A 79 9.23 16.15 -21.33
CA LYS A 79 10.50 16.52 -21.96
C LYS A 79 11.39 17.45 -21.11
N ASP A 80 10.75 18.33 -20.35
CA ASP A 80 11.40 19.36 -19.50
C ASP A 80 11.44 18.98 -18.02
N GLY A 81 11.20 17.68 -17.70
CA GLY A 81 11.46 17.11 -16.37
C GLY A 81 10.29 17.14 -15.39
N VAL A 82 9.10 17.63 -15.74
CA VAL A 82 7.94 17.64 -14.85
C VAL A 82 7.33 16.25 -14.76
N MET A 83 7.11 15.75 -13.53
CA MET A 83 6.48 14.43 -13.28
C MET A 83 4.97 14.53 -13.27
N TYR A 84 4.29 13.75 -14.10
CA TYR A 84 2.84 13.65 -14.24
C TYR A 84 2.31 12.29 -13.82
N ASN A 85 1.07 12.26 -13.38
CA ASN A 85 0.32 11.04 -13.10
C ASN A 85 -0.35 10.56 -14.39
N LEU A 86 0.31 9.64 -15.11
CA LEU A 86 -0.14 9.11 -16.40
C LEU A 86 0.39 7.68 -16.59
N HIS A 87 -0.51 6.74 -16.89
CA HIS A 87 -0.12 5.34 -17.07
C HIS A 87 0.63 5.09 -18.38
N ASP A 88 0.05 5.50 -19.52
CA ASP A 88 0.58 5.19 -20.83
C ASP A 88 1.84 6.03 -21.13
N GLU A 89 2.65 5.54 -22.05
CA GLU A 89 3.79 6.30 -22.56
C GLU A 89 3.34 7.47 -23.45
N THR A 90 2.11 7.38 -23.99
CA THR A 90 1.52 8.40 -24.85
C THR A 90 0.30 9.05 -24.22
N LEU A 91 -0.01 10.25 -24.67
CA LEU A 91 -1.14 11.07 -24.21
C LEU A 91 -2.49 10.67 -24.81
N ASP A 92 -2.47 9.84 -25.85
CA ASP A 92 -3.57 9.62 -26.80
C ASP A 92 -4.84 9.01 -26.20
N ARG A 93 -4.72 8.12 -25.21
CA ARG A 93 -5.88 7.37 -24.68
C ARG A 93 -6.70 8.16 -23.66
N THR A 94 -6.04 8.93 -22.82
CA THR A 94 -6.66 9.58 -21.66
C THR A 94 -6.62 11.10 -21.71
N THR A 95 -6.26 11.67 -22.86
CA THR A 95 -6.29 13.13 -23.08
C THR A 95 -6.74 13.46 -24.52
N ASP A 96 -7.00 14.75 -24.76
CA ASP A 96 -7.21 15.29 -26.11
C ASP A 96 -5.89 15.61 -26.86
N GLY A 97 -4.73 15.31 -26.22
CA GLY A 97 -3.41 15.42 -26.82
C GLY A 97 -2.96 14.15 -27.51
N SER A 98 -1.73 14.16 -28.03
CA SER A 98 -1.15 12.98 -28.69
C SER A 98 0.37 12.91 -28.61
N GLY A 99 0.89 11.68 -28.77
CA GLY A 99 2.31 11.37 -28.84
C GLY A 99 2.93 11.10 -27.46
N ASN A 100 4.23 10.77 -27.48
CA ASN A 100 4.97 10.38 -26.28
C ASN A 100 5.11 11.55 -25.30
N ILE A 101 4.75 11.34 -24.03
CA ILE A 101 4.83 12.36 -22.98
C ILE A 101 6.26 12.88 -22.80
N GLY A 102 7.28 12.03 -22.92
CA GLY A 102 8.70 12.42 -22.83
C GLY A 102 9.19 13.30 -23.98
N GLU A 103 8.41 13.47 -25.03
CA GLU A 103 8.69 14.38 -26.15
C GLU A 103 7.91 15.71 -26.07
N ARG A 104 6.98 15.84 -25.11
CA ARG A 104 6.15 17.02 -24.88
C ARG A 104 6.63 17.81 -23.66
N THR A 105 6.58 19.12 -23.76
CA THR A 105 6.88 20.01 -22.61
C THR A 105 5.68 20.09 -21.67
N SER A 106 5.92 20.46 -20.42
CA SER A 106 4.88 20.73 -19.44
C SER A 106 3.87 21.78 -19.93
N ASP A 107 4.31 22.85 -20.58
CA ASP A 107 3.43 23.85 -21.21
C ASP A 107 2.41 23.27 -22.18
N TYR A 108 2.74 22.17 -22.87
CA TYR A 108 1.80 21.48 -23.75
C TYR A 108 0.84 20.61 -22.94
N ILE A 109 1.37 19.81 -21.99
CA ILE A 109 0.60 18.84 -21.22
C ILE A 109 -0.41 19.52 -20.30
N ASP A 110 -0.05 20.64 -19.68
CA ASP A 110 -0.91 21.39 -18.75
C ASP A 110 -2.17 21.97 -19.38
N ARG A 111 -2.21 22.05 -20.73
CA ARG A 111 -3.40 22.52 -21.48
C ARG A 111 -4.34 21.42 -21.93
N LEU A 112 -3.94 20.15 -21.77
CA LEU A 112 -4.73 19.02 -22.24
C LEU A 112 -5.93 18.76 -21.33
N ASP A 113 -7.01 18.33 -21.96
CA ASP A 113 -8.19 17.81 -21.28
C ASP A 113 -8.02 16.29 -21.04
N ALA A 114 -7.94 15.92 -19.78
CA ALA A 114 -7.80 14.53 -19.31
C ALA A 114 -9.13 13.96 -18.79
N GLY A 115 -10.25 14.64 -18.97
CA GLY A 115 -11.54 14.22 -18.43
C GLY A 115 -12.59 13.89 -19.47
N SER A 116 -12.62 14.63 -20.59
CA SER A 116 -13.67 14.51 -21.61
C SER A 116 -13.73 13.14 -22.29
N TRP A 117 -12.62 12.40 -22.37
CA TRP A 117 -12.59 11.04 -22.90
C TRP A 117 -13.42 10.05 -22.07
N TYR A 118 -13.57 10.33 -20.75
CA TYR A 118 -14.34 9.52 -19.83
C TYR A 118 -15.81 9.95 -19.77
N ASP A 119 -16.07 11.24 -19.52
CA ASP A 119 -17.40 11.86 -19.52
C ASP A 119 -17.28 13.36 -19.80
N GLU A 120 -17.62 13.77 -21.03
CA GLU A 120 -17.51 15.15 -21.49
C GLU A 120 -18.35 16.13 -20.66
N THR A 121 -19.44 15.67 -20.05
CA THR A 121 -20.31 16.52 -19.25
C THR A 121 -19.77 16.79 -17.86
N ARG A 122 -19.23 15.74 -17.21
CA ARG A 122 -18.83 15.80 -15.80
C ARG A 122 -17.39 16.27 -15.61
N PHE A 123 -16.48 15.89 -16.53
CA PHE A 123 -15.04 16.03 -16.31
C PHE A 123 -14.33 16.88 -17.39
N LYS A 124 -15.08 17.55 -18.27
CA LYS A 124 -14.49 18.46 -19.27
C LYS A 124 -13.61 19.53 -18.61
N GLY A 125 -12.41 19.71 -19.16
CA GLY A 125 -11.42 20.68 -18.67
C GLY A 125 -10.65 20.19 -17.44
N LEU A 126 -10.75 18.92 -17.09
CA LEU A 126 -9.86 18.31 -16.10
C LEU A 126 -8.48 18.12 -16.73
N HIS A 127 -7.42 18.57 -16.07
CA HIS A 127 -6.06 18.47 -16.59
C HIS A 127 -5.33 17.22 -16.08
N VAL A 128 -4.28 16.80 -16.79
CA VAL A 128 -3.36 15.76 -16.32
C VAL A 128 -2.65 16.28 -15.07
N PRO A 129 -2.83 15.67 -13.90
CA PRO A 129 -2.21 16.21 -12.68
C PRO A 129 -0.72 15.89 -12.64
N THR A 130 0.07 16.83 -12.13
CA THR A 130 1.45 16.53 -11.74
C THR A 130 1.46 15.62 -10.50
N ILE A 131 2.55 14.85 -10.31
CA ILE A 131 2.73 14.07 -9.07
C ILE A 131 2.69 14.99 -7.84
N GLU A 132 3.28 16.18 -7.91
CA GLU A 132 3.23 17.14 -6.80
C GLU A 132 1.79 17.55 -6.46
N ALA A 133 0.97 17.86 -7.46
CA ALA A 133 -0.45 18.21 -7.25
C ALA A 133 -1.25 17.05 -6.65
N MET A 134 -0.99 15.81 -7.07
CA MET A 134 -1.59 14.61 -6.46
C MET A 134 -1.21 14.49 -4.99
N LEU A 135 0.08 14.64 -4.65
CA LEU A 135 0.56 14.57 -3.27
C LEU A 135 -0.04 15.67 -2.38
N GLU A 136 -0.15 16.90 -2.89
CA GLU A 136 -0.80 18.00 -2.17
C GLU A 136 -2.28 17.69 -1.89
N GLY A 137 -3.01 17.20 -2.89
CA GLY A 137 -4.42 16.84 -2.76
C GLY A 137 -4.68 15.64 -1.83
N LEU A 138 -3.74 14.70 -1.74
CA LEU A 138 -3.84 13.49 -0.90
C LEU A 138 -3.29 13.68 0.52
N LYS A 139 -2.64 14.81 0.80
CA LYS A 139 -1.99 15.06 2.09
C LYS A 139 -2.96 14.98 3.26
N GLY A 140 -2.66 14.08 4.20
CA GLY A 140 -3.51 13.82 5.38
C GLY A 140 -4.77 13.00 5.11
N ARG A 141 -5.00 12.57 3.85
CA ARG A 141 -6.19 11.82 3.43
C ARG A 141 -5.89 10.37 3.04
N ALA A 142 -4.75 10.13 2.38
CA ALA A 142 -4.32 8.80 1.95
C ALA A 142 -2.82 8.62 2.07
N ASN A 143 -2.40 7.37 1.92
CA ASN A 143 -1.03 7.00 1.57
C ASN A 143 -0.92 6.82 0.05
N VAL A 144 0.30 6.76 -0.48
CA VAL A 144 0.54 6.70 -1.94
C VAL A 144 1.37 5.48 -2.32
N PHE A 145 0.91 4.77 -3.32
CA PHE A 145 1.69 3.76 -4.04
C PHE A 145 2.19 4.38 -5.35
N PHE A 146 3.51 4.47 -5.51
CA PHE A 146 4.14 4.96 -6.73
C PHE A 146 4.49 3.80 -7.67
N ASP A 147 3.81 3.73 -8.83
CA ASP A 147 4.22 2.92 -9.97
C ASP A 147 5.15 3.76 -10.86
N VAL A 148 6.46 3.53 -10.74
CA VAL A 148 7.48 4.37 -11.36
C VAL A 148 7.82 3.83 -12.74
N LYS A 149 7.28 4.48 -13.79
CA LYS A 149 7.51 4.13 -15.19
C LYS A 149 8.81 4.74 -15.74
N ASN A 150 8.96 6.06 -15.55
CA ASN A 150 10.13 6.80 -16.02
C ASN A 150 10.23 8.18 -15.35
N CYS A 151 11.29 8.43 -14.57
CA CYS A 151 11.57 9.74 -13.98
C CYS A 151 13.03 9.85 -13.53
N ASN A 152 13.43 11.06 -13.14
CA ASN A 152 14.63 11.28 -12.35
C ASN A 152 14.36 10.82 -10.91
N LEU A 153 15.02 9.74 -10.48
CA LEU A 153 14.75 9.11 -9.17
C LEU A 153 15.14 10.00 -7.99
N GLN A 154 16.20 10.80 -8.13
CA GLN A 154 16.61 11.74 -7.07
C GLN A 154 15.54 12.82 -6.88
N GLU A 155 15.01 13.39 -7.97
CA GLU A 155 13.93 14.40 -7.91
C GLU A 155 12.64 13.83 -7.32
N LEU A 156 12.29 12.57 -7.65
CA LEU A 156 11.14 11.88 -7.05
C LEU A 156 11.33 11.72 -5.54
N VAL A 157 12.49 11.26 -5.09
CA VAL A 157 12.81 11.10 -3.67
C VAL A 157 12.72 12.44 -2.94
N ASP A 158 13.28 13.50 -3.52
CA ASP A 158 13.25 14.86 -2.93
C ASP A 158 11.82 15.41 -2.86
N LEU A 159 10.99 15.15 -3.88
CA LEU A 159 9.57 15.49 -3.89
C LEU A 159 8.82 14.77 -2.75
N VAL A 160 8.98 13.46 -2.64
CA VAL A 160 8.31 12.64 -1.63
C VAL A 160 8.71 13.06 -0.21
N ARG A 161 9.99 13.37 0.02
CA ARG A 161 10.49 13.86 1.31
C ARG A 161 9.92 15.23 1.66
N ARG A 162 9.99 16.21 0.73
CA ARG A 162 9.52 17.59 1.00
C ARG A 162 8.00 17.70 1.18
N THR A 163 7.22 16.81 0.56
CA THR A 163 5.76 16.76 0.72
C THR A 163 5.31 15.99 1.96
N GLY A 164 6.24 15.25 2.61
CA GLY A 164 5.98 14.50 3.84
C GLY A 164 5.35 13.12 3.62
N PHE A 165 5.60 12.51 2.44
CA PHE A 165 5.11 11.17 2.11
C PHE A 165 6.15 10.05 2.30
N ALA A 166 7.37 10.33 2.77
CA ALA A 166 8.42 9.32 2.90
C ALA A 166 7.96 8.06 3.67
N ASP A 167 7.28 8.22 4.81
CA ASP A 167 6.76 7.11 5.62
C ASP A 167 5.36 6.62 5.16
N LYS A 168 4.70 7.37 4.28
CA LYS A 168 3.34 7.16 3.78
C LYS A 168 3.31 6.71 2.33
N SER A 169 4.39 6.16 1.83
CA SER A 169 4.50 5.67 0.48
C SER A 169 5.22 4.33 0.39
N PHE A 170 5.00 3.65 -0.73
CA PHE A 170 5.81 2.56 -1.20
C PHE A 170 5.94 2.64 -2.73
N PHE A 171 6.95 1.94 -3.28
CA PHE A 171 7.36 2.10 -4.67
C PHE A 171 7.46 0.76 -5.38
N TRP A 172 7.03 0.73 -6.62
CA TRP A 172 7.33 -0.30 -7.59
C TRP A 172 7.96 0.33 -8.84
N PHE A 173 8.79 -0.43 -9.53
CA PHE A 173 9.55 0.05 -10.69
C PHE A 173 9.32 -0.87 -11.88
N ALA A 174 9.03 -0.27 -13.03
CA ALA A 174 8.82 -0.99 -14.27
C ALA A 174 10.10 -1.70 -14.77
N ARG A 175 11.28 -1.26 -14.31
CA ARG A 175 12.59 -1.83 -14.68
C ARG A 175 13.45 -2.08 -13.46
N GLU A 176 14.12 -3.22 -13.44
CA GLU A 176 14.99 -3.63 -12.33
C GLU A 176 16.18 -2.66 -12.12
N GLU A 177 16.70 -2.08 -13.20
CA GLU A 177 17.79 -1.11 -13.13
C GLU A 177 17.38 0.13 -12.33
N MET A 178 16.14 0.61 -12.49
CA MET A 178 15.60 1.71 -11.71
C MET A 178 15.44 1.35 -10.23
N LEU A 179 14.98 0.13 -9.93
CA LEU A 179 14.93 -0.35 -8.56
C LEU A 179 16.30 -0.37 -7.89
N ARG A 180 17.32 -0.89 -8.58
CA ARG A 180 18.71 -0.93 -8.08
C ARG A 180 19.27 0.47 -7.81
N GLU A 181 19.01 1.41 -8.71
CA GLU A 181 19.40 2.80 -8.54
C GLU A 181 18.66 3.44 -7.36
N PHE A 182 17.34 3.25 -7.27
CA PHE A 182 16.51 3.80 -6.18
C PHE A 182 16.93 3.31 -4.80
N VAL A 183 17.25 2.03 -4.66
CA VAL A 183 17.76 1.44 -3.40
C VAL A 183 19.08 2.10 -2.98
N GLY A 184 19.91 2.50 -3.95
CA GLY A 184 21.13 3.26 -3.67
C GLY A 184 20.88 4.70 -3.20
N ILE A 185 19.79 5.33 -3.67
CA ILE A 185 19.43 6.72 -3.34
C ILE A 185 18.64 6.80 -2.01
N ALA A 186 17.70 5.89 -1.79
CA ALA A 186 16.75 5.95 -0.67
C ALA A 186 16.48 4.54 -0.09
N PRO A 187 17.48 3.90 0.54
CA PRO A 187 17.36 2.53 1.07
C PRO A 187 16.33 2.38 2.19
N GLU A 188 15.91 3.48 2.82
CA GLU A 188 14.91 3.52 3.87
C GLU A 188 13.46 3.47 3.36
N MET A 189 13.24 3.75 2.08
CA MET A 189 11.89 3.80 1.50
C MET A 189 11.36 2.39 1.21
N LYS A 190 10.05 2.20 1.41
CA LYS A 190 9.39 0.91 1.27
C LYS A 190 9.29 0.50 -0.19
N ILE A 191 9.73 -0.70 -0.49
CA ILE A 191 9.70 -1.28 -1.84
C ILE A 191 8.63 -2.38 -1.90
N LYS A 192 7.85 -2.36 -2.97
CA LYS A 192 6.95 -3.42 -3.38
C LYS A 192 7.57 -4.17 -4.55
N VAL A 193 7.49 -5.50 -4.53
CA VAL A 193 7.93 -6.37 -5.63
C VAL A 193 6.79 -7.31 -6.04
N ASN A 194 6.85 -7.85 -7.26
CA ASN A 194 5.94 -8.88 -7.72
C ASN A 194 6.63 -10.25 -7.63
N ALA A 195 5.97 -11.21 -6.99
CA ALA A 195 6.46 -12.58 -6.94
C ALA A 195 5.30 -13.59 -6.95
N ALA A 196 5.37 -14.58 -7.81
CA ALA A 196 4.39 -15.66 -7.88
C ALA A 196 4.71 -16.81 -6.89
N ASP A 197 5.90 -16.79 -6.29
CA ASP A 197 6.39 -17.81 -5.36
C ASP A 197 7.58 -17.29 -4.51
N THR A 198 8.01 -18.13 -3.58
CA THR A 198 9.14 -17.82 -2.70
C THR A 198 10.48 -17.75 -3.46
N VAL A 199 10.65 -18.46 -4.56
CA VAL A 199 11.90 -18.44 -5.36
C VAL A 199 12.08 -17.06 -5.98
N ARG A 200 11.00 -16.50 -6.57
CA ARG A 200 11.04 -15.15 -7.13
C ARG A 200 11.21 -14.10 -6.03
N LEU A 201 10.60 -14.28 -4.87
CA LEU A 201 10.78 -13.38 -3.73
C LEU A 201 12.22 -13.40 -3.20
N GLU A 202 12.85 -14.57 -3.10
CA GLU A 202 14.27 -14.69 -2.71
C GLU A 202 15.20 -13.97 -3.72
N TYR A 203 14.88 -14.05 -5.01
CA TYR A 203 15.62 -13.27 -6.01
C TYR A 203 15.56 -11.76 -5.71
N TRP A 204 14.37 -11.21 -5.43
CA TRP A 204 14.22 -9.79 -5.11
C TRP A 204 14.96 -9.40 -3.83
N LYS A 205 15.03 -10.29 -2.84
CA LYS A 205 15.78 -10.07 -1.60
C LYS A 205 17.30 -9.95 -1.82
N THR A 206 17.82 -10.38 -2.98
CA THR A 206 19.22 -10.13 -3.35
C THR A 206 19.47 -8.71 -3.86
N ILE A 207 18.39 -7.97 -4.18
CA ILE A 207 18.45 -6.63 -4.80
C ILE A 207 18.02 -5.55 -3.81
N CYS A 208 16.94 -5.80 -3.08
CA CYS A 208 16.35 -4.85 -2.13
C CYS A 208 15.85 -5.56 -0.87
N THR A 209 15.36 -4.80 0.09
CA THR A 209 14.60 -5.30 1.24
C THR A 209 13.11 -5.06 0.97
N PRO A 210 12.36 -6.04 0.39
CA PRO A 210 10.96 -5.84 0.09
C PRO A 210 10.15 -5.61 1.36
N SER A 211 9.33 -4.57 1.39
CA SER A 211 8.34 -4.34 2.46
C SER A 211 6.98 -4.95 2.12
N ILE A 212 6.69 -5.08 0.82
CA ILE A 212 5.44 -5.58 0.28
C ILE A 212 5.75 -6.50 -0.90
N VAL A 213 5.05 -7.61 -0.99
CA VAL A 213 5.03 -8.47 -2.17
C VAL A 213 3.61 -8.51 -2.72
N GLU A 214 3.47 -8.25 -4.03
CA GLU A 214 2.21 -8.46 -4.74
C GLU A 214 2.22 -9.83 -5.43
N ILE A 215 1.12 -10.55 -5.25
CA ILE A 215 0.88 -11.88 -5.81
C ILE A 215 -0.53 -11.94 -6.40
N HIS A 216 -0.72 -12.68 -7.48
CA HIS A 216 -2.06 -12.93 -8.02
C HIS A 216 -2.88 -13.80 -7.08
N ALA A 217 -4.21 -13.57 -7.05
CA ALA A 217 -5.14 -14.29 -6.18
C ALA A 217 -5.05 -15.82 -6.35
N ASP A 218 -4.90 -16.34 -7.58
CA ASP A 218 -4.77 -17.76 -7.89
C ASP A 218 -3.45 -18.42 -7.44
N LYS A 219 -2.49 -17.63 -6.97
CA LYS A 219 -1.15 -18.09 -6.54
C LYS A 219 -0.93 -17.99 -5.04
N ILE A 220 -1.79 -17.26 -4.32
CA ILE A 220 -1.61 -17.07 -2.88
C ILE A 220 -1.89 -18.39 -2.13
N THR A 221 -0.99 -18.75 -1.23
CA THR A 221 -1.15 -19.93 -0.36
C THR A 221 -0.84 -19.57 1.08
N PRO A 222 -1.36 -20.32 2.07
CA PRO A 222 -1.02 -20.12 3.48
C PRO A 222 0.49 -20.19 3.73
N GLU A 223 1.21 -21.09 3.05
CA GLU A 223 2.65 -21.25 3.20
C GLU A 223 3.41 -20.02 2.68
N PHE A 224 2.93 -19.40 1.59
CA PHE A 224 3.52 -18.16 1.06
C PHE A 224 3.28 -16.98 2.01
N LEU A 225 2.08 -16.86 2.57
CA LEU A 225 1.74 -15.86 3.59
C LEU A 225 2.64 -15.99 4.82
N ASP A 226 2.71 -17.20 5.39
CA ASP A 226 3.54 -17.48 6.56
C ASP A 226 5.03 -17.21 6.29
N TYR A 227 5.48 -17.53 5.07
CA TYR A 227 6.84 -17.21 4.65
C TYR A 227 7.09 -15.71 4.67
N CYS A 228 6.24 -14.92 4.03
CA CYS A 228 6.36 -13.46 3.96
C CYS A 228 6.31 -12.81 5.35
N HIS A 229 5.36 -13.24 6.19
CA HIS A 229 5.18 -12.70 7.53
C HIS A 229 6.38 -12.97 8.45
N ARG A 230 7.08 -14.11 8.30
CA ARG A 230 8.34 -14.39 9.03
C ARG A 230 9.44 -13.37 8.73
N TYR A 231 9.42 -12.75 7.55
CA TYR A 231 10.36 -11.71 7.14
C TYR A 231 9.79 -10.29 7.27
N ALA A 232 8.66 -10.12 7.92
CA ALA A 232 7.94 -8.84 8.06
C ALA A 232 7.57 -8.20 6.70
N ILE A 233 7.33 -9.04 5.67
CA ILE A 233 6.87 -8.62 4.34
C ILE A 233 5.36 -8.72 4.31
N LYS A 234 4.66 -7.64 3.98
CA LYS A 234 3.21 -7.65 3.75
C LYS A 234 2.90 -8.31 2.42
N VAL A 235 1.79 -9.06 2.39
CA VAL A 235 1.29 -9.68 1.16
C VAL A 235 0.11 -8.87 0.63
N MET A 236 0.24 -8.42 -0.61
CA MET A 236 -0.79 -7.71 -1.36
C MET A 236 -1.32 -8.62 -2.47
N VAL A 237 -2.63 -8.82 -2.52
CA VAL A 237 -3.27 -9.52 -3.63
C VAL A 237 -3.50 -8.54 -4.77
N GLY A 238 -2.96 -8.85 -5.95
CA GLY A 238 -3.28 -8.15 -7.19
C GLY A 238 -4.62 -8.65 -7.74
N ALA A 239 -5.60 -7.77 -7.75
CA ALA A 239 -6.98 -8.04 -8.14
C ALA A 239 -7.53 -6.92 -9.05
N GLN A 240 -6.67 -6.42 -9.96
CA GLN A 240 -7.08 -5.48 -10.97
C GLN A 240 -7.99 -6.17 -11.98
N GLY A 241 -9.14 -5.57 -12.27
CA GLY A 241 -10.18 -6.11 -13.12
C GLY A 241 -11.51 -6.29 -12.40
N GLU A 242 -12.39 -7.18 -12.93
CA GLU A 242 -13.77 -7.30 -12.47
C GLU A 242 -14.06 -8.58 -11.67
N SER A 243 -13.02 -9.33 -11.28
CA SER A 243 -13.18 -10.63 -10.62
C SER A 243 -13.51 -10.44 -9.14
N LEU A 244 -14.77 -10.62 -8.77
CA LEU A 244 -15.19 -10.68 -7.37
C LEU A 244 -14.58 -11.88 -6.62
N ASP A 245 -14.20 -12.93 -7.34
CA ASP A 245 -13.56 -14.11 -6.74
C ASP A 245 -12.15 -13.80 -6.25
N ASP A 246 -11.43 -12.90 -6.95
CA ASP A 246 -10.13 -12.41 -6.47
C ASP A 246 -10.27 -11.59 -5.19
N TYR A 247 -11.34 -10.80 -5.08
CA TYR A 247 -11.65 -10.03 -3.86
C TYR A 247 -11.98 -10.96 -2.68
N ARG A 248 -12.81 -11.99 -2.91
CA ARG A 248 -13.09 -13.02 -1.90
C ARG A 248 -11.83 -13.76 -1.48
N THR A 249 -11.00 -14.15 -2.44
CA THR A 249 -9.72 -14.82 -2.17
C THR A 249 -8.83 -13.97 -1.26
N ALA A 250 -8.72 -12.67 -1.50
CA ALA A 250 -7.95 -11.76 -0.64
C ALA A 250 -8.49 -11.73 0.80
N ILE A 251 -9.83 -11.71 0.96
CA ILE A 251 -10.50 -11.73 2.27
C ILE A 251 -10.27 -13.08 2.98
N GLU A 252 -10.52 -14.18 2.30
CA GLU A 252 -10.47 -15.55 2.86
C GLU A 252 -9.05 -15.97 3.24
N THR A 253 -8.07 -15.59 2.45
CA THR A 253 -6.66 -15.90 2.74
C THR A 253 -6.07 -15.05 3.86
N GLY A 254 -6.70 -13.92 4.20
CA GLY A 254 -6.18 -12.99 5.19
C GLY A 254 -4.97 -12.22 4.70
N ALA A 255 -4.93 -11.87 3.42
CA ALA A 255 -3.91 -10.99 2.86
C ALA A 255 -3.86 -9.65 3.61
N ASP A 256 -2.67 -9.04 3.69
CA ASP A 256 -2.51 -7.75 4.38
C ASP A 256 -3.08 -6.58 3.58
N MET A 257 -3.03 -6.69 2.25
CA MET A 257 -3.42 -5.63 1.31
C MET A 257 -4.09 -6.25 0.07
N ILE A 258 -4.89 -5.44 -0.60
CA ILE A 258 -5.45 -5.75 -1.93
C ILE A 258 -5.25 -4.56 -2.85
N ASN A 259 -4.82 -4.82 -4.11
CA ASN A 259 -4.71 -3.81 -5.17
C ASN A 259 -5.82 -4.06 -6.20
N LEU A 260 -6.76 -3.14 -6.34
CA LEU A 260 -8.00 -3.34 -7.09
C LEU A 260 -8.43 -2.10 -7.86
N ASP A 261 -9.32 -2.30 -8.85
CA ASP A 261 -9.90 -1.22 -9.66
C ASP A 261 -11.24 -0.71 -9.12
N LYS A 262 -12.05 -1.58 -8.45
CA LYS A 262 -13.43 -1.29 -8.06
C LYS A 262 -13.63 -1.33 -6.55
N PRO A 263 -13.26 -0.25 -5.85
CA PRO A 263 -13.33 -0.20 -4.39
C PRO A 263 -14.76 -0.29 -3.86
N GLU A 264 -15.77 0.20 -4.59
CA GLU A 264 -17.18 0.12 -4.23
C GLU A 264 -17.70 -1.32 -4.17
N LEU A 265 -17.21 -2.19 -5.07
CA LEU A 265 -17.56 -3.62 -5.04
C LEU A 265 -16.88 -4.33 -3.86
N PHE A 266 -15.64 -3.98 -3.56
CA PHE A 266 -14.94 -4.54 -2.41
C PHE A 266 -15.59 -4.10 -1.08
N GLU A 267 -15.94 -2.83 -0.96
CA GLU A 267 -16.69 -2.31 0.20
C GLU A 267 -18.02 -3.07 0.40
N MET A 268 -18.74 -3.30 -0.70
CA MET A 268 -20.01 -4.06 -0.64
C MET A 268 -19.80 -5.50 -0.13
N LEU A 269 -18.74 -6.20 -0.52
CA LEU A 269 -18.40 -7.53 -0.03
C LEU A 269 -18.05 -7.49 1.46
N MET A 270 -17.24 -6.53 1.88
CA MET A 270 -16.86 -6.37 3.29
C MET A 270 -18.05 -6.09 4.20
N LEU A 271 -19.05 -5.28 3.74
CA LEU A 271 -20.25 -4.95 4.50
C LEU A 271 -21.23 -6.13 4.62
N LYS A 272 -21.27 -7.02 3.63
CA LYS A 272 -22.14 -8.21 3.67
C LYS A 272 -21.59 -9.35 4.53
N GLY A 273 -20.32 -9.31 4.87
CA GLY A 273 -19.66 -10.39 5.61
C GLY A 273 -19.53 -11.68 4.79
N GLU A 274 -19.53 -11.55 3.47
CA GLU A 274 -19.39 -12.67 2.50
C GLU A 274 -17.96 -12.83 2.05
#